data_4311fb98120f7f68e9ffa699c8835543
#
_entry.id   4311fb98120f7f68e9ffa699c8835543
#
_cell.length_a   1.000
_cell.length_b   1.000
_cell.length_c   1.000
_cell.angle_alpha   90.00
_cell.angle_beta   90.00
_cell.angle_gamma   90.00
#
_symmetry.space_group_name_H-M   'P 1'
#
loop_
_entity.id
_entity.type
_entity.pdbx_description
1 polymer ?
#
loop_
_entity_poly.entity_id
_entity_poly.type
_entity_poly.pdbx_seq_one_letter_code
_entity_poly.pdbx_strand_id
1 'polypeptide(L)'
;VTIKGCSHITGGGFYENIPRMLPDGVKAVVKKDSYEVPAIFKLLAKTGDIEEEMMYNTYNMGIGMVLAIDPADVDKTMEALKAGETCYELGQVEAGEKCAELV
;
A
#
# COMPACT_ATOMS: atom_id res chain seq x y z
N VAL A 1 8.98 -0.74 -18.36
CA VAL A 1 8.97 -0.67 -16.89
C VAL A 1 9.21 -2.04 -16.31
N THR A 2 10.14 -2.14 -15.37
CA THR A 2 10.38 -3.37 -14.64
C THR A 2 9.64 -3.32 -13.30
N ILE A 3 8.76 -4.28 -13.08
CA ILE A 3 8.04 -4.41 -11.81
C ILE A 3 8.89 -5.28 -10.88
N LYS A 4 9.40 -4.70 -9.80
CA LYS A 4 10.28 -5.38 -8.85
C LYS A 4 9.53 -6.18 -7.79
N GLY A 5 8.30 -5.83 -7.54
CA GLY A 5 7.45 -6.55 -6.59
C GLY A 5 5.99 -6.20 -6.82
N CYS A 6 5.12 -7.14 -6.48
CA CYS A 6 3.68 -6.98 -6.63
C CYS A 6 3.00 -7.64 -5.44
N SER A 7 2.10 -6.92 -4.80
CA SER A 7 1.35 -7.44 -3.66
C SER A 7 -0.14 -7.20 -3.86
N HIS A 8 -0.92 -8.28 -3.78
CA HIS A 8 -2.38 -8.22 -3.76
C HIS A 8 -2.83 -7.99 -2.32
N ILE A 9 -3.51 -6.89 -2.07
CA ILE A 9 -3.92 -6.53 -0.71
C ILE A 9 -5.25 -7.20 -0.39
N THR A 10 -5.18 -8.20 0.46
CA THR A 10 -6.29 -9.05 0.89
C THR A 10 -6.46 -8.97 2.41
N GLY A 11 -7.08 -9.98 3.01
CA GLY A 11 -7.11 -10.12 4.48
C GLY A 11 -5.69 -10.16 5.02
N GLY A 12 -5.40 -9.34 6.00
CA GLY A 12 -4.05 -9.07 6.46
C GLY A 12 -3.62 -7.64 6.17
N GLY A 13 -4.23 -7.00 5.16
CA GLY A 13 -4.03 -5.60 4.86
C GLY A 13 -2.59 -5.24 4.48
N PHE A 14 -2.24 -3.99 4.68
CA PHE A 14 -0.90 -3.48 4.34
C PHE A 14 0.18 -4.16 5.18
N TYR A 15 -0.05 -4.33 6.47
CA TYR A 15 0.97 -4.87 7.39
C TYR A 15 1.43 -6.28 7.05
N GLU A 16 0.52 -7.12 6.56
CA GLU A 16 0.85 -8.52 6.26
C GLU A 16 1.16 -8.76 4.79
N ASN A 17 0.46 -8.08 3.88
CA ASN A 17 0.61 -8.36 2.44
C ASN A 17 1.82 -7.66 1.80
N ILE A 18 2.06 -6.39 2.14
CA ILE A 18 3.17 -5.65 1.50
C ILE A 18 4.54 -6.29 1.79
N PRO A 19 4.87 -6.68 3.04
CA PRO A 19 6.18 -7.27 3.31
C PRO A 19 6.47 -8.55 2.52
N ARG A 20 5.45 -9.28 2.07
CA ARG A 20 5.65 -10.51 1.31
C ARG A 20 6.39 -10.32 -0.01
N MET A 21 6.30 -9.12 -0.60
CA MET A 21 7.01 -8.82 -1.85
C MET A 21 8.40 -8.20 -1.61
N LEU A 22 8.75 -7.90 -0.35
CA LEU A 22 10.00 -7.22 -0.02
C LEU A 22 11.11 -8.21 0.26
N PRO A 23 12.37 -7.93 -0.19
CA PRO A 23 13.53 -8.70 0.28
C PRO A 23 13.86 -8.32 1.72
N ASP A 24 14.73 -9.12 2.35
CA ASP A 24 15.24 -8.80 3.68
C ASP A 24 16.06 -7.52 3.66
N GLY A 25 16.05 -6.79 4.76
CA GLY A 25 16.84 -5.56 4.91
C GLY A 25 16.20 -4.29 4.36
N VAL A 26 14.97 -4.36 3.88
CA VAL A 26 14.21 -3.18 3.43
C VAL A 26 12.81 -3.17 4.01
N LYS A 27 12.24 -1.99 4.12
CA LYS A 27 10.86 -1.79 4.57
C LYS A 27 10.13 -0.88 3.60
N ALA A 28 8.81 -1.02 3.53
CA ALA A 28 7.95 -0.12 2.76
C ALA A 28 7.40 0.96 3.69
N VAL A 29 7.72 2.21 3.41
CA VAL A 29 7.17 3.36 4.14
C VAL A 29 5.99 3.89 3.35
N VAL A 30 4.78 3.72 3.89
CA VAL A 30 3.53 4.11 3.26
C VAL A 30 2.98 5.34 3.95
N LYS A 31 2.69 6.38 3.17
CA LYS A 31 2.07 7.61 3.69
C LYS A 31 0.57 7.44 3.70
N LYS A 32 -0.05 7.51 4.87
CA LYS A 32 -1.51 7.34 5.03
C LYS A 32 -2.30 8.39 4.28
N ASP A 33 -1.74 9.58 4.10
CA ASP A 33 -2.37 10.69 3.40
C ASP A 33 -2.07 10.74 1.90
N SER A 34 -1.41 9.71 1.37
CA SER A 34 -1.07 9.64 -0.06
C SER A 34 -2.29 9.45 -0.97
N TYR A 35 -3.40 9.03 -0.40
CA TYR A 35 -4.68 8.87 -1.08
C TYR A 35 -5.84 9.04 -0.09
N GLU A 36 -7.04 9.21 -0.61
CA GLU A 36 -8.23 9.30 0.23
C GLU A 36 -8.81 7.89 0.45
N VAL A 37 -8.87 7.47 1.71
CA VAL A 37 -9.46 6.18 2.08
C VAL A 37 -10.97 6.23 1.82
N PRO A 38 -11.54 5.25 1.09
CA PRO A 38 -12.97 5.22 0.82
C PRO A 38 -13.82 5.28 2.10
N ALA A 39 -14.92 6.00 2.03
CA ALA A 39 -15.77 6.27 3.19
C ALA A 39 -16.29 5.00 3.89
N ILE A 40 -16.45 3.89 3.16
CA ILE A 40 -16.90 2.63 3.75
C ILE A 40 -15.99 2.15 4.88
N PHE A 41 -14.68 2.34 4.73
CA PHE A 41 -13.72 1.91 5.77
C PHE A 41 -13.81 2.77 7.02
N LYS A 42 -14.08 4.07 6.86
CA LYS A 42 -14.31 4.97 7.99
C LYS A 42 -15.57 4.58 8.74
N LEU A 43 -16.62 4.20 8.01
CA LEU A 43 -17.86 3.71 8.59
C LEU A 43 -17.67 2.41 9.38
N LEU A 44 -16.92 1.46 8.80
CA LEU A 44 -16.63 0.19 9.47
C LEU A 44 -15.82 0.40 10.75
N ALA A 45 -14.82 1.28 10.71
CA ALA A 45 -14.00 1.59 11.87
C ALA A 45 -14.84 2.19 13.00
N LYS A 46 -15.72 3.12 12.67
CA LYS A 46 -16.60 3.78 13.64
C LYS A 46 -17.63 2.83 14.22
N THR A 47 -18.30 2.06 13.36
CA THR A 47 -19.38 1.14 13.77
C THR A 47 -18.84 0.00 14.62
N GLY A 48 -17.67 -0.55 14.26
CA GLY A 48 -17.04 -1.66 14.96
C GLY A 48 -16.10 -1.24 16.07
N ASP A 49 -15.90 0.07 16.28
CA ASP A 49 -14.92 0.59 17.23
C ASP A 49 -13.54 -0.02 17.02
N ILE A 50 -13.08 -0.01 15.77
CA ILE A 50 -11.83 -0.65 15.35
C ILE A 50 -10.72 0.41 15.30
N GLU A 51 -9.60 0.12 15.96
CA GLU A 51 -8.42 0.99 15.92
C GLU A 51 -7.82 1.06 14.52
N GLU A 52 -7.20 2.19 14.19
CA GLU A 52 -6.62 2.45 12.88
C GLU A 52 -5.63 1.36 12.46
N GLU A 53 -4.73 0.96 13.34
CA GLU A 53 -3.75 -0.08 13.07
C GLU A 53 -4.42 -1.40 12.68
N MET A 54 -5.49 -1.78 13.38
CA MET A 54 -6.24 -2.99 13.07
C MET A 54 -6.97 -2.88 11.75
N MET A 55 -7.45 -1.69 11.37
CA MET A 55 -8.07 -1.45 10.08
C MET A 55 -7.09 -1.76 8.94
N TYR A 56 -5.86 -1.24 9.03
CA TYR A 56 -4.83 -1.49 8.01
C TYR A 56 -4.27 -2.90 8.05
N ASN A 57 -4.51 -3.64 9.12
CA ASN A 57 -4.12 -5.06 9.24
C ASN A 57 -5.23 -6.03 8.83
N THR A 58 -6.43 -5.53 8.61
CA THR A 58 -7.60 -6.37 8.29
C THR A 58 -8.12 -6.12 6.89
N TYR A 59 -8.22 -4.85 6.50
CA TYR A 59 -8.82 -4.44 5.22
C TYR A 59 -7.76 -3.91 4.26
N ASN A 60 -8.11 -3.91 2.97
CA ASN A 60 -7.23 -3.33 1.95
C ASN A 60 -7.26 -1.80 1.94
N MET A 61 -8.18 -1.19 2.66
CA MET A 61 -8.35 0.26 2.78
C MET A 61 -8.51 0.99 1.45
N GLY A 62 -8.99 0.28 0.43
CA GLY A 62 -9.23 0.84 -0.91
C GLY A 62 -8.08 0.61 -1.90
N ILE A 63 -7.00 -0.03 -1.48
CA ILE A 63 -5.86 -0.36 -2.34
C ILE A 63 -5.87 -1.87 -2.58
N GLY A 64 -6.17 -2.28 -3.81
CA GLY A 64 -6.23 -3.70 -4.16
C GLY A 64 -4.89 -4.30 -4.53
N MET A 65 -3.99 -3.50 -5.11
CA MET A 65 -2.69 -3.97 -5.61
C MET A 65 -1.62 -2.92 -5.35
N VAL A 66 -0.47 -3.36 -4.86
CA VAL A 66 0.69 -2.49 -4.64
C VAL A 66 1.85 -3.00 -5.49
N LEU A 67 2.48 -2.10 -6.22
CA LEU A 67 3.63 -2.40 -7.05
C LEU A 67 4.88 -1.70 -6.49
N ALA A 68 5.98 -2.41 -6.45
CA ALA A 68 7.30 -1.85 -6.16
C ALA A 68 8.05 -1.69 -7.48
N ILE A 69 8.46 -0.47 -7.79
CA ILE A 69 9.15 -0.15 -9.04
C ILE A 69 10.33 0.78 -8.76
N ASP A 70 11.21 0.90 -9.75
CA ASP A 70 12.33 1.86 -9.67
C ASP A 70 11.79 3.30 -9.66
N PRO A 71 12.34 4.20 -8.83
CA PRO A 71 11.92 5.61 -8.83
C PRO A 71 11.94 6.27 -10.20
N ALA A 72 12.86 5.87 -11.07
CA ALA A 72 12.95 6.40 -12.44
C ALA A 72 11.75 6.01 -13.31
N ASP A 73 11.04 4.95 -12.95
CA ASP A 73 9.90 4.43 -13.71
C ASP A 73 8.54 4.88 -13.17
N VAL A 74 8.50 5.62 -12.06
CA VAL A 74 7.24 6.02 -11.41
C VAL A 74 6.33 6.79 -12.37
N ASP A 75 6.83 7.82 -13.04
CA ASP A 75 6.01 8.64 -13.93
C ASP A 75 5.46 7.84 -15.10
N LYS A 76 6.28 6.98 -15.71
CA LYS A 76 5.85 6.10 -16.80
C LYS A 76 4.76 5.13 -16.35
N THR A 77 4.93 4.55 -15.17
CA THR A 77 3.99 3.60 -14.61
C THR A 77 2.65 4.25 -14.31
N MET A 78 2.68 5.41 -13.66
CA MET A 78 1.48 6.18 -13.35
C MET A 78 0.72 6.56 -14.63
N GLU A 79 1.43 7.01 -15.64
CA GLU A 79 0.86 7.37 -16.95
C GLU A 79 0.18 6.17 -17.62
N ALA A 80 0.87 5.02 -17.65
CA ALA A 80 0.35 3.81 -18.27
C ALA A 80 -0.90 3.27 -17.56
N LEU A 81 -0.93 3.33 -16.22
CA LEU A 81 -2.03 2.79 -15.44
C LEU A 81 -3.26 3.71 -15.40
N LYS A 82 -3.08 5.01 -15.54
CA LYS A 82 -4.19 5.97 -15.54
C LYS A 82 -5.23 5.71 -16.62
N ALA A 83 -4.85 5.04 -17.69
CA ALA A 83 -5.76 4.73 -18.78
C ALA A 83 -6.88 3.77 -18.37
N GLY A 84 -6.68 2.95 -17.33
CA GLY A 84 -7.65 1.95 -16.90
C GLY A 84 -7.89 1.85 -15.40
N GLU A 85 -7.03 2.46 -14.59
CA GLU A 85 -7.10 2.33 -13.14
C GLU A 85 -6.79 3.65 -12.44
N THR A 86 -7.32 3.79 -11.22
CA THR A 86 -6.92 4.90 -10.35
C THR A 86 -5.66 4.49 -9.59
N CYS A 87 -4.62 5.31 -9.70
CA CYS A 87 -3.30 5.01 -9.15
C CYS A 87 -2.82 6.09 -8.21
N TYR A 88 -2.07 5.67 -7.18
CA TYR A 88 -1.49 6.56 -6.20
C TYR A 88 -0.04 6.19 -5.96
N GLU A 89 0.78 7.19 -5.66
CA GLU A 89 2.13 6.97 -5.16
C GLU A 89 2.05 6.88 -3.63
N LEU A 90 2.09 5.65 -3.10
CA LEU A 90 1.86 5.41 -1.68
C LEU A 90 3.03 5.80 -0.79
N GLY A 91 4.24 5.68 -1.29
CA GLY A 91 5.43 5.93 -0.50
C GLY A 91 6.66 5.33 -1.16
N GLN A 92 7.61 4.90 -0.35
CA GLN A 92 8.88 4.40 -0.85
C GLN A 92 9.43 3.25 -0.02
N VAL A 93 10.33 2.48 -0.62
CA VAL A 93 11.07 1.42 0.05
C VAL A 93 12.36 2.01 0.60
N GLU A 94 12.67 1.72 1.86
CA GLU A 94 13.85 2.22 2.55
C GLU A 94 14.60 1.07 3.21
N ALA A 95 15.87 1.30 3.52
CA ALA A 95 16.65 0.35 4.30
C ALA A 95 16.07 0.23 5.71
N GLY A 96 15.97 -0.98 6.22
CA GLY A 96 15.46 -1.24 7.55
C GLY A 96 14.99 -2.65 7.72
N GLU A 97 14.38 -2.94 8.86
CA GLU A 97 13.80 -4.24 9.13
C GLU A 97 12.55 -4.44 8.28
N LYS A 98 12.44 -5.60 7.66
CA LYS A 98 11.36 -5.94 6.73
C LYS A 98 9.97 -5.76 7.36
N CYS A 99 9.22 -4.77 6.89
CA CYS A 99 7.88 -4.47 7.37
C CYS A 99 7.19 -3.46 6.44
N ALA A 100 5.90 -3.22 6.69
CA ALA A 100 5.18 -2.07 6.16
C ALA A 100 5.01 -1.07 7.30
N GLU A 101 5.58 0.11 7.16
CA GLU A 101 5.48 1.20 8.13
C GLU A 101 4.53 2.27 7.59
N LEU A 102 3.47 2.55 8.34
CA LEU A 102 2.49 3.59 7.98
C LEU A 102 2.78 4.88 8.74
N VAL A 103 2.93 5.95 8.00
CA VAL A 103 3.25 7.27 8.55
C VAL A 103 2.25 8.35 8.19
#